data_b0d1250b0261af0ab6473804356ff83e
#
_entry.id   b0d1250b0261af0ab6473804356ff83e
#
_cell.length_a   1.000
_cell.length_b   1.000
_cell.length_c   1.000
_cell.angle_alpha   90.00
_cell.angle_beta   90.00
_cell.angle_gamma   90.00
#
_symmetry.space_group_name_H-M   'P 1'
#
loop_
_entity.id
_entity.type
_entity.pdbx_description
1 polymer ?
#
loop_
_entity_poly.entity_id
_entity_poly.type
_entity_poly.pdbx_seq_one_letter_code
_entity_poly.pdbx_strand_id
1 'polypeptide(L)'
;MNQATGHQLTGPEQWRERGELLNLLGHSVFLIDEGDPALPTILLIHGFPTSSWDWHPIWNVLLKDYRLIAVDMLGFGFSDKPSKHHYSIHGQADLIEAVVKTKQINSFHVLAHDYGDTVAQELLARQLNNNGAGQWLSCCFLNGGLFPETHRALLTQKLLLSPIGGLLNRLTGYAKFCRNFSSVFGPQSKPSEEELKNFWWLININNGKYVFHNL
;
A
#
# COMPACT_ATOMS: atom_id res chain seq x y z
N MET A 1 -24.77 -25.33 -10.40
CA MET A 1 -24.89 -24.02 -11.05
C MET A 1 -24.35 -22.98 -10.06
N ASN A 2 -23.04 -22.68 -10.10
CA ASN A 2 -22.44 -21.61 -9.31
C ASN A 2 -22.53 -20.33 -10.12
N GLN A 3 -23.46 -19.47 -9.78
CA GLN A 3 -23.39 -18.07 -10.20
C GLN A 3 -22.26 -17.42 -9.37
N ALA A 4 -21.09 -17.31 -9.96
CA ALA A 4 -20.09 -16.36 -9.51
C ALA A 4 -20.77 -14.98 -9.62
N THR A 5 -21.15 -14.40 -8.47
CA THR A 5 -21.54 -13.01 -8.38
C THR A 5 -20.37 -12.18 -8.88
N GLY A 6 -20.50 -11.66 -10.09
CA GLY A 6 -19.51 -10.80 -10.69
C GLY A 6 -19.30 -9.59 -9.77
N HIS A 7 -18.24 -9.60 -9.00
CA HIS A 7 -17.75 -8.39 -8.36
C HIS A 7 -17.34 -7.44 -9.49
N GLN A 8 -18.18 -6.43 -9.73
CA GLN A 8 -17.81 -5.35 -10.62
C GLN A 8 -16.52 -4.72 -10.04
N LEU A 9 -15.41 -4.88 -10.77
CA LEU A 9 -14.12 -4.33 -10.34
C LEU A 9 -14.28 -2.83 -10.16
N THR A 10 -14.05 -2.35 -8.95
CA THR A 10 -13.98 -0.92 -8.68
C THR A 10 -12.71 -0.39 -9.33
N GLY A 11 -12.85 0.43 -10.37
CA GLY A 11 -11.70 1.06 -11.02
C GLY A 11 -10.99 2.04 -10.06
N PRO A 12 -9.71 2.35 -10.32
CA PRO A 12 -8.95 3.23 -9.43
C PRO A 12 -9.52 4.67 -9.37
N GLU A 13 -10.22 5.14 -10.40
CA GLU A 13 -10.90 6.44 -10.36
C GLU A 13 -12.07 6.42 -9.38
N GLN A 14 -12.90 5.39 -9.42
CA GLN A 14 -13.99 5.19 -8.45
C GLN A 14 -13.43 4.98 -7.02
N TRP A 15 -12.27 4.32 -6.91
CA TRP A 15 -11.56 4.20 -5.63
C TRP A 15 -11.16 5.54 -5.08
N ARG A 16 -10.64 6.43 -5.94
CA ARG A 16 -10.27 7.80 -5.57
C ARG A 16 -11.45 8.61 -5.07
N GLU A 17 -12.63 8.44 -5.67
CA GLU A 17 -13.85 9.16 -5.27
C GLU A 17 -14.34 8.80 -3.86
N ARG A 18 -13.93 7.63 -3.33
CA ARG A 18 -14.28 7.16 -1.97
C ARG A 18 -13.37 7.75 -0.89
N GLY A 19 -12.24 8.31 -1.27
CA GLY A 19 -11.24 8.80 -0.32
C GLY A 19 -11.08 10.31 -0.34
N GLU A 20 -10.17 10.78 0.47
CA GLU A 20 -9.81 12.17 0.63
C GLU A 20 -8.30 12.38 0.64
N LEU A 21 -7.87 13.61 0.39
CA LEU A 21 -6.49 14.03 0.53
C LEU A 21 -6.35 14.84 1.82
N LEU A 22 -5.49 14.39 2.73
CA LEU A 22 -5.15 15.10 3.95
C LEU A 22 -3.72 15.65 3.87
N ASN A 23 -3.49 16.81 4.45
CA ASN A 23 -2.13 17.31 4.65
C ASN A 23 -1.55 16.70 5.92
N LEU A 24 -0.65 15.73 5.77
CA LEU A 24 0.01 15.04 6.86
C LEU A 24 1.53 15.18 6.70
N LEU A 25 2.19 15.64 7.75
CA LEU A 25 3.65 15.86 7.77
C LEU A 25 4.15 16.73 6.60
N GLY A 26 3.31 17.67 6.12
CA GLY A 26 3.64 18.57 5.02
C GLY A 26 3.45 17.98 3.62
N HIS A 27 2.81 16.83 3.51
CA HIS A 27 2.52 16.14 2.25
C HIS A 27 1.02 15.92 2.07
N SER A 28 0.55 15.91 0.82
CA SER A 28 -0.80 15.52 0.46
C SER A 28 -0.89 13.99 0.42
N VAL A 29 -1.64 13.41 1.34
CA VAL A 29 -1.75 11.96 1.55
C VAL A 29 -3.16 11.53 1.30
N PHE A 30 -3.33 10.57 0.40
CA PHE A 30 -4.62 9.98 0.10
C PHE A 30 -4.96 8.86 1.09
N LEU A 31 -6.18 8.87 1.57
CA LEU A 31 -6.73 7.78 2.36
C LEU A 31 -8.23 7.60 2.12
N ILE A 32 -8.69 6.38 2.34
CA ILE A 32 -10.11 6.05 2.45
C ILE A 32 -10.40 5.71 3.91
N ASP A 33 -11.47 6.28 4.45
CA ASP A 33 -11.99 6.02 5.78
C ASP A 33 -13.48 5.78 5.64
N GLU A 34 -13.89 4.52 5.70
CA GLU A 34 -15.25 4.11 5.37
C GLU A 34 -15.76 3.04 6.34
N GLY A 35 -17.06 3.08 6.61
CA GLY A 35 -17.77 2.19 7.53
C GLY A 35 -18.31 2.92 8.75
N ASP A 36 -19.05 2.18 9.57
CA ASP A 36 -19.60 2.72 10.81
C ASP A 36 -18.47 2.93 11.84
N PRO A 37 -18.28 4.16 12.37
CA PRO A 37 -17.27 4.44 13.39
C PRO A 37 -17.42 3.62 14.70
N ALA A 38 -18.60 3.06 14.94
CA ALA A 38 -18.85 2.20 16.10
C ALA A 38 -18.31 0.77 15.92
N LEU A 39 -18.00 0.36 14.68
CA LEU A 39 -17.42 -0.96 14.40
C LEU A 39 -15.91 -0.99 14.70
N PRO A 40 -15.34 -2.17 14.94
CA PRO A 40 -13.89 -2.33 15.07
C PRO A 40 -13.19 -1.81 13.80
N THR A 41 -12.10 -1.07 13.98
CA THR A 41 -11.36 -0.48 12.85
C THR A 41 -10.27 -1.43 12.37
N ILE A 42 -10.13 -1.57 11.03
CA ILE A 42 -8.95 -2.18 10.39
C ILE A 42 -8.17 -1.08 9.66
N LEU A 43 -6.90 -0.96 9.99
CA LEU A 43 -5.92 -0.17 9.26
C LEU A 43 -5.23 -1.07 8.23
N LEU A 44 -5.33 -0.70 6.95
CA LEU A 44 -4.82 -1.49 5.82
C LEU A 44 -3.59 -0.78 5.23
N ILE A 45 -2.44 -1.47 5.22
CA ILE A 45 -1.15 -0.94 4.75
C ILE A 45 -0.70 -1.75 3.53
N HIS A 46 -0.70 -1.10 2.37
CA HIS A 46 -0.42 -1.75 1.08
C HIS A 46 1.07 -2.04 0.85
N GLY A 47 1.35 -2.78 -0.21
CA GLY A 47 2.69 -3.18 -0.64
C GLY A 47 3.32 -2.32 -1.74
N PHE A 48 4.54 -2.69 -2.13
CA PHE A 48 5.25 -2.14 -3.29
C PHE A 48 4.92 -2.97 -4.55
N PRO A 49 4.70 -2.39 -5.70
CA PRO A 49 4.79 -0.96 -6.05
C PRO A 49 3.41 -0.29 -6.17
N THR A 50 2.42 -0.79 -5.50
CA THR A 50 1.01 -0.51 -5.70
C THR A 50 0.47 0.62 -4.80
N SER A 51 -0.74 0.48 -4.28
CA SER A 51 -1.43 1.50 -3.49
C SER A 51 -2.55 0.86 -2.66
N SER A 52 -3.29 1.66 -1.91
CA SER A 52 -4.49 1.21 -1.20
C SER A 52 -5.53 0.51 -2.08
N TRP A 53 -5.47 0.71 -3.40
CA TRP A 53 -6.34 0.02 -4.34
C TRP A 53 -6.17 -1.52 -4.33
N ASP A 54 -5.07 -2.04 -3.81
CA ASP A 54 -4.85 -3.48 -3.61
C ASP A 54 -5.98 -4.15 -2.81
N TRP A 55 -6.63 -3.37 -1.96
CA TRP A 55 -7.66 -3.86 -1.04
C TRP A 55 -9.06 -3.92 -1.66
N HIS A 56 -9.26 -3.40 -2.90
CA HIS A 56 -10.58 -3.33 -3.53
C HIS A 56 -11.32 -4.68 -3.62
N PRO A 57 -10.65 -5.85 -3.80
CA PRO A 57 -11.39 -7.11 -3.93
C PRO A 57 -12.03 -7.58 -2.63
N ILE A 58 -11.47 -7.20 -1.48
CA ILE A 58 -11.95 -7.62 -0.16
C ILE A 58 -12.71 -6.52 0.57
N TRP A 59 -12.68 -5.28 0.04
CA TRP A 59 -13.20 -4.09 0.69
C TRP A 59 -14.65 -4.23 1.13
N ASN A 60 -15.55 -4.53 0.20
CA ASN A 60 -16.98 -4.62 0.47
C ASN A 60 -17.36 -5.83 1.37
N VAL A 61 -16.48 -6.81 1.48
CA VAL A 61 -16.67 -7.95 2.39
C VAL A 61 -16.36 -7.52 3.82
N LEU A 62 -15.21 -6.88 4.01
CA LEU A 62 -14.76 -6.40 5.32
C LEU A 62 -15.62 -5.26 5.85
N LEU A 63 -16.10 -4.38 4.96
CA LEU A 63 -16.91 -3.21 5.31
C LEU A 63 -18.23 -3.55 6.03
N LYS A 64 -18.68 -4.80 5.95
CA LYS A 64 -19.89 -5.26 6.64
C LYS A 64 -19.74 -5.30 8.15
N ASP A 65 -18.52 -5.58 8.62
CA ASP A 65 -18.24 -5.88 10.01
C ASP A 65 -17.19 -4.93 10.62
N TYR A 66 -16.54 -4.09 9.78
CA TYR A 66 -15.43 -3.24 10.19
C TYR A 66 -15.52 -1.83 9.59
N ARG A 67 -15.00 -0.84 10.31
CA ARG A 67 -14.55 0.43 9.73
C ARG A 67 -13.20 0.20 9.09
N LEU A 68 -13.02 0.62 7.85
CA LEU A 68 -11.81 0.39 7.07
C LEU A 68 -11.07 1.70 6.82
N ILE A 69 -9.78 1.71 7.11
CA ILE A 69 -8.90 2.84 6.79
C ILE A 69 -7.74 2.32 5.96
N ALA A 70 -7.68 2.72 4.70
CA ALA A 70 -6.60 2.39 3.79
C ALA A 70 -5.88 3.66 3.34
N VAL A 71 -4.55 3.64 3.40
CA VAL A 71 -3.71 4.81 3.14
C VAL A 71 -2.82 4.52 1.94
N ASP A 72 -2.70 5.46 1.01
CA ASP A 72 -1.60 5.46 0.05
C ASP A 72 -0.37 6.05 0.73
N MET A 73 0.63 5.23 0.97
CA MET A 73 1.90 5.71 1.56
C MET A 73 2.56 6.75 0.67
N LEU A 74 3.43 7.58 1.25
CA LEU A 74 4.15 8.60 0.49
C LEU A 74 5.00 7.97 -0.63
N GLY A 75 4.87 8.47 -1.84
CA GLY A 75 5.50 7.89 -3.03
C GLY A 75 4.59 6.94 -3.82
N PHE A 76 3.39 6.61 -3.32
CA PHE A 76 2.48 5.63 -3.91
C PHE A 76 1.12 6.22 -4.26
N GLY A 77 0.37 5.51 -5.12
CA GLY A 77 -1.03 5.77 -5.44
C GLY A 77 -1.35 7.23 -5.74
N PHE A 78 -2.33 7.77 -5.06
CA PHE A 78 -2.78 9.15 -5.19
C PHE A 78 -2.05 10.15 -4.27
N SER A 79 -1.22 9.65 -3.33
CA SER A 79 -0.41 10.48 -2.45
C SER A 79 0.71 11.21 -3.19
N ASP A 80 1.28 12.24 -2.56
CA ASP A 80 2.44 12.95 -3.06
C ASP A 80 3.64 12.04 -3.31
N LYS A 81 4.43 12.40 -4.33
CA LYS A 81 5.63 11.67 -4.76
C LYS A 81 6.82 12.63 -4.92
N PRO A 82 7.28 13.27 -3.84
CA PRO A 82 8.37 14.24 -3.92
C PRO A 82 9.69 13.59 -4.36
N SER A 83 10.28 14.09 -5.44
CA SER A 83 11.49 13.53 -6.05
C SER A 83 12.76 13.74 -5.21
N LYS A 84 12.78 14.74 -4.34
CA LYS A 84 13.90 15.07 -3.44
C LYS A 84 13.59 14.69 -1.98
N HIS A 85 12.88 13.62 -1.77
CA HIS A 85 12.52 13.11 -0.45
C HIS A 85 13.37 11.88 -0.11
N HIS A 86 13.76 11.74 1.14
CA HIS A 86 14.42 10.54 1.66
C HIS A 86 13.33 9.60 2.17
N TYR A 87 12.89 8.68 1.31
CA TYR A 87 11.93 7.66 1.68
C TYR A 87 12.56 6.65 2.65
N SER A 88 11.84 6.32 3.72
CA SER A 88 12.29 5.35 4.70
C SER A 88 11.10 4.66 5.36
N ILE A 89 11.31 3.46 5.87
CA ILE A 89 10.31 2.71 6.66
C ILE A 89 9.85 3.54 7.86
N HIS A 90 10.77 4.20 8.57
CA HIS A 90 10.44 5.08 9.70
C HIS A 90 9.54 6.24 9.27
N GLY A 91 9.82 6.89 8.12
CA GLY A 91 8.99 7.98 7.61
C GLY A 91 7.59 7.51 7.21
N GLN A 92 7.46 6.31 6.65
CA GLN A 92 6.14 5.72 6.36
C GLN A 92 5.40 5.37 7.66
N ALA A 93 6.10 4.85 8.66
CA ALA A 93 5.50 4.59 9.98
C ALA A 93 5.03 5.89 10.64
N ASP A 94 5.83 6.98 10.56
CA ASP A 94 5.41 8.31 11.05
C ASP A 94 4.13 8.79 10.36
N LEU A 95 4.02 8.56 9.05
CA LEU A 95 2.84 8.91 8.26
C LEU A 95 1.60 8.14 8.73
N ILE A 96 1.73 6.83 8.93
CA ILE A 96 0.64 5.98 9.41
C ILE A 96 0.19 6.41 10.82
N GLU A 97 1.13 6.71 11.71
CA GLU A 97 0.79 7.24 13.04
C GLU A 97 0.11 8.61 12.98
N ALA A 98 0.50 9.46 12.03
CA ALA A 98 -0.18 10.74 11.81
C ALA A 98 -1.63 10.52 11.36
N VAL A 99 -1.90 9.51 10.51
CA VAL A 99 -3.27 9.10 10.16
C VAL A 99 -4.06 8.66 11.39
N VAL A 100 -3.50 7.74 12.19
CA VAL A 100 -4.14 7.22 13.41
C VAL A 100 -4.52 8.38 14.36
N LYS A 101 -3.60 9.34 14.55
CA LYS A 101 -3.84 10.52 15.40
C LYS A 101 -4.90 11.46 14.81
N THR A 102 -4.81 11.76 13.51
CA THR A 102 -5.72 12.69 12.83
C THR A 102 -7.15 12.15 12.78
N LYS A 103 -7.29 10.85 12.56
CA LYS A 103 -8.59 10.15 12.54
C LYS A 103 -9.08 9.76 13.94
N GLN A 104 -8.33 10.09 14.98
CA GLN A 104 -8.65 9.81 16.39
C GLN A 104 -8.98 8.32 16.63
N ILE A 105 -8.17 7.43 16.05
CA ILE A 105 -8.36 5.99 16.17
C ILE A 105 -7.74 5.51 17.47
N ASN A 106 -8.57 5.10 18.43
CA ASN A 106 -8.11 4.67 19.75
C ASN A 106 -7.59 3.23 19.75
N SER A 107 -8.27 2.34 19.02
CA SER A 107 -7.88 0.94 18.91
C SER A 107 -8.21 0.40 17.52
N PHE A 108 -7.37 -0.52 17.02
CA PHE A 108 -7.52 -1.02 15.66
C PHE A 108 -6.80 -2.35 15.44
N HIS A 109 -7.23 -3.07 14.42
CA HIS A 109 -6.53 -4.20 13.82
C HIS A 109 -5.65 -3.69 12.68
N VAL A 110 -4.54 -4.39 12.41
CA VAL A 110 -3.66 -4.08 11.27
C VAL A 110 -3.68 -5.22 10.26
N LEU A 111 -3.89 -4.89 9.00
CA LEU A 111 -3.73 -5.78 7.86
C LEU A 111 -2.68 -5.17 6.93
N ALA A 112 -1.52 -5.80 6.83
CA ALA A 112 -0.40 -5.29 6.04
C ALA A 112 0.00 -6.30 4.96
N HIS A 113 0.60 -5.80 3.88
CA HIS A 113 1.02 -6.61 2.74
C HIS A 113 2.38 -6.13 2.20
N ASP A 114 3.29 -7.08 1.90
CA ASP A 114 4.59 -6.85 1.22
C ASP A 114 5.45 -5.77 1.92
N TYR A 115 5.72 -4.63 1.28
CA TYR A 115 6.41 -3.48 1.87
C TYR A 115 5.68 -2.93 3.11
N GLY A 116 4.35 -2.98 3.10
CA GLY A 116 3.52 -2.60 4.24
C GLY A 116 3.78 -3.44 5.48
N ASP A 117 4.18 -4.72 5.32
CA ASP A 117 4.56 -5.57 6.45
C ASP A 117 5.80 -5.03 7.17
N THR A 118 6.78 -4.51 6.43
CA THR A 118 7.97 -3.92 7.03
C THR A 118 7.63 -2.62 7.78
N VAL A 119 6.74 -1.80 7.23
CA VAL A 119 6.22 -0.60 7.92
C VAL A 119 5.45 -1.00 9.18
N ALA A 120 4.61 -2.02 9.10
CA ALA A 120 3.84 -2.52 10.23
C ALA A 120 4.73 -3.14 11.33
N GLN A 121 5.86 -3.77 10.98
CA GLN A 121 6.86 -4.23 11.96
C GLN A 121 7.47 -3.07 12.74
N GLU A 122 7.83 -1.97 12.08
CA GLU A 122 8.32 -0.76 12.75
C GLU A 122 7.24 -0.19 13.70
N LEU A 123 6.00 -0.09 13.23
CA LEU A 123 4.88 0.37 14.06
C LEU A 123 4.63 -0.56 15.26
N LEU A 124 4.74 -1.87 15.07
CA LEU A 124 4.63 -2.85 16.16
C LEU A 124 5.75 -2.71 17.18
N ALA A 125 6.98 -2.48 16.71
CA ALA A 125 8.12 -2.21 17.61
C ALA A 125 7.88 -0.95 18.46
N ARG A 126 7.34 0.13 17.86
CA ARG A 126 6.93 1.33 18.62
C ARG A 126 5.86 1.02 19.63
N GLN A 127 4.86 0.23 19.27
CA GLN A 127 3.77 -0.20 20.15
C GLN A 127 4.31 -0.96 21.37
N LEU A 128 5.23 -1.91 21.16
CA LEU A 128 5.85 -2.70 22.22
C LEU A 128 6.71 -1.85 23.17
N ASN A 129 7.26 -0.76 22.67
CA ASN A 129 8.03 0.22 23.46
C ASN A 129 7.16 1.34 24.06
N ASN A 130 5.84 1.24 24.01
CA ASN A 130 4.87 2.24 24.48
C ASN A 130 5.01 3.63 23.84
N ASN A 131 5.51 3.69 22.60
CA ASN A 131 5.69 4.92 21.83
C ASN A 131 4.75 4.98 20.61
N GLY A 132 3.93 3.96 20.37
CA GLY A 132 3.01 3.87 19.23
C GLY A 132 1.73 4.67 19.41
N ALA A 133 1.11 5.05 18.31
CA ALA A 133 -0.19 5.71 18.30
C ALA A 133 -1.33 4.67 18.36
N GLY A 134 -2.32 4.90 19.22
CA GLY A 134 -3.47 4.02 19.40
C GLY A 134 -3.10 2.67 20.01
N GLN A 135 -4.07 1.78 20.16
CA GLN A 135 -3.88 0.43 20.69
C GLN A 135 -4.08 -0.62 19.58
N TRP A 136 -3.10 -1.47 19.35
CA TRP A 136 -3.23 -2.60 18.45
C TRP A 136 -4.02 -3.73 19.10
N LEU A 137 -5.05 -4.19 18.43
CA LEU A 137 -5.86 -5.34 18.86
C LEU A 137 -5.32 -6.65 18.26
N SER A 138 -4.90 -6.62 17.00
CA SER A 138 -4.22 -7.72 16.31
C SER A 138 -3.49 -7.21 15.08
N CYS A 139 -2.60 -8.02 14.51
CA CYS A 139 -2.04 -7.76 13.19
C CYS A 139 -1.99 -9.03 12.34
N CYS A 140 -2.12 -8.84 11.02
CA CYS A 140 -1.95 -9.88 10.02
C CYS A 140 -0.97 -9.38 8.96
N PHE A 141 0.11 -10.13 8.74
CA PHE A 141 1.14 -9.88 7.73
C PHE A 141 0.91 -10.78 6.52
N LEU A 142 0.90 -10.22 5.32
CA LEU A 142 0.64 -10.91 4.07
C LEU A 142 1.84 -10.80 3.12
N ASN A 143 2.52 -11.90 2.87
CA ASN A 143 3.59 -12.04 1.86
C ASN A 143 4.77 -11.06 2.01
N GLY A 144 5.03 -10.54 3.19
CA GLY A 144 6.15 -9.64 3.46
C GLY A 144 7.42 -10.33 3.91
N GLY A 145 8.53 -9.63 3.79
CA GLY A 145 9.84 -10.06 4.30
C GLY A 145 9.94 -9.81 5.80
N LEU A 146 9.44 -10.73 6.62
CA LEU A 146 9.45 -10.58 8.08
C LEU A 146 10.84 -10.78 8.70
N PHE A 147 11.70 -11.55 8.05
CA PHE A 147 13.02 -11.94 8.57
C PHE A 147 14.12 -11.54 7.58
N PRO A 148 14.92 -10.52 7.89
CA PRO A 148 15.99 -10.03 7.00
C PRO A 148 16.98 -11.12 6.56
N GLU A 149 17.29 -12.07 7.44
CA GLU A 149 18.20 -13.19 7.18
C GLU A 149 17.68 -14.17 6.13
N THR A 150 16.38 -14.21 5.91
CA THR A 150 15.76 -15.07 4.88
C THR A 150 15.54 -14.34 3.56
N HIS A 151 15.70 -13.01 3.54
CA HIS A 151 15.46 -12.18 2.37
C HIS A 151 16.48 -12.47 1.26
N ARG A 152 15.99 -12.92 0.12
CA ARG A 152 16.78 -13.11 -1.11
C ARG A 152 16.37 -12.08 -2.15
N ALA A 153 17.03 -10.90 -2.10
CA ALA A 153 16.76 -9.83 -3.05
C ALA A 153 16.95 -10.32 -4.50
N LEU A 154 15.92 -10.13 -5.31
CA LEU A 154 15.98 -10.43 -6.74
C LEU A 154 17.03 -9.53 -7.43
N LEU A 155 17.61 -10.00 -8.54
CA LEU A 155 18.57 -9.22 -9.32
C LEU A 155 17.99 -7.87 -9.76
N THR A 156 16.71 -7.83 -10.10
CA THR A 156 15.97 -6.60 -10.45
C THR A 156 15.90 -5.60 -9.28
N GLN A 157 15.70 -6.08 -8.05
CA GLN A 157 15.72 -5.21 -6.85
C GLN A 157 17.11 -4.64 -6.62
N LYS A 158 18.16 -5.47 -6.71
CA LYS A 158 19.55 -5.01 -6.59
C LYS A 158 19.93 -3.97 -7.66
N LEU A 159 19.46 -4.14 -8.89
CA LEU A 159 19.69 -3.19 -9.97
C LEU A 159 18.94 -1.88 -9.76
N LEU A 160 17.70 -1.91 -9.25
CA LEU A 160 16.95 -0.70 -8.92
C LEU A 160 17.60 0.10 -7.78
N LEU A 161 18.18 -0.56 -6.80
CA LEU A 161 18.92 0.06 -5.69
C LEU A 161 20.33 0.55 -6.09
N SER A 162 20.80 0.27 -7.31
CA SER A 162 22.10 0.71 -7.79
C SER A 162 22.07 2.17 -8.28
N PRO A 163 23.23 2.84 -8.43
CA PRO A 163 23.29 4.21 -8.97
C PRO A 163 22.62 4.39 -10.35
N ILE A 164 22.49 3.33 -11.13
CA ILE A 164 21.79 3.34 -12.42
C ILE A 164 20.31 2.99 -12.31
N GLY A 165 19.79 2.73 -11.10
CA GLY A 165 18.41 2.31 -10.87
C GLY A 165 17.38 3.29 -11.40
N GLY A 166 17.60 4.59 -11.26
CA GLY A 166 16.73 5.63 -11.80
C GLY A 166 16.64 5.60 -13.34
N LEU A 167 17.76 5.31 -14.03
CA LEU A 167 17.75 5.15 -15.49
C LEU A 167 17.02 3.87 -15.92
N LEU A 168 17.29 2.76 -15.24
CA LEU A 168 16.62 1.48 -15.52
C LEU A 168 15.11 1.56 -15.29
N ASN A 169 14.71 2.27 -14.24
CA ASN A 169 13.31 2.49 -13.94
C ASN A 169 12.61 3.31 -15.04
N ARG A 170 13.25 4.38 -15.55
CA ARG A 170 12.74 5.18 -16.67
C ARG A 170 12.54 4.37 -17.94
N LEU A 171 13.42 3.42 -18.20
CA LEU A 171 13.38 2.54 -19.39
C LEU A 171 12.39 1.37 -19.24
N THR A 172 11.83 1.15 -18.05
CA THR A 172 10.83 0.09 -17.84
C THR A 172 9.50 0.52 -18.49
N GLY A 173 9.13 -0.16 -19.57
CA GLY A 173 7.84 0.04 -20.25
C GLY A 173 6.75 -0.89 -19.72
N TYR A 174 5.51 -0.62 -20.14
CA TYR A 174 4.32 -1.37 -19.74
C TYR A 174 4.45 -2.88 -19.89
N ALA A 175 4.93 -3.36 -21.05
CA ALA A 175 5.06 -4.80 -21.33
C ALA A 175 6.02 -5.51 -20.35
N LYS A 176 7.13 -4.85 -19.95
CA LYS A 176 8.07 -5.38 -18.95
C LYS A 176 7.44 -5.39 -17.56
N PHE A 177 6.73 -4.31 -17.22
CA PHE A 177 5.96 -4.25 -15.98
C PHE A 177 4.96 -5.41 -15.90
N CYS A 178 4.09 -5.58 -16.89
CA CYS A 178 3.08 -6.64 -16.92
C CYS A 178 3.70 -8.03 -16.70
N ARG A 179 4.80 -8.34 -17.40
CA ARG A 179 5.49 -9.62 -17.27
C ARG A 179 6.00 -9.84 -15.84
N ASN A 180 6.71 -8.86 -15.29
CA ASN A 180 7.32 -8.97 -13.98
C ASN A 180 6.25 -8.98 -12.88
N PHE A 181 5.26 -8.11 -12.96
CA PHE A 181 4.19 -8.00 -11.99
C PHE A 181 3.31 -9.25 -11.96
N SER A 182 2.90 -9.76 -13.13
CA SER A 182 2.13 -11.01 -13.20
C SER A 182 2.90 -12.25 -12.71
N SER A 183 4.24 -12.20 -12.66
CA SER A 183 5.05 -13.34 -12.22
C SER A 183 5.02 -13.57 -10.70
N VAL A 184 4.62 -12.55 -9.91
CA VAL A 184 4.52 -12.68 -8.45
C VAL A 184 3.18 -13.25 -7.99
N PHE A 185 2.20 -13.35 -8.91
CA PHE A 185 0.90 -13.93 -8.61
C PHE A 185 0.88 -15.44 -8.85
N GLY A 186 0.02 -16.12 -8.12
CA GLY A 186 -0.21 -17.55 -8.32
C GLY A 186 -0.77 -17.88 -9.72
N PRO A 187 -0.66 -19.14 -10.18
CA PRO A 187 -1.11 -19.52 -11.52
C PRO A 187 -2.59 -19.23 -11.79
N GLN A 188 -3.42 -19.28 -10.74
CA GLN A 188 -4.88 -19.14 -10.83
C GLN A 188 -5.38 -17.74 -10.40
N SER A 189 -4.48 -16.86 -9.97
CA SER A 189 -4.80 -15.51 -9.46
C SER A 189 -4.07 -14.40 -10.19
N LYS A 190 -3.66 -14.64 -11.44
CA LYS A 190 -3.00 -13.62 -12.26
C LYS A 190 -3.96 -12.46 -12.53
N PRO A 191 -3.44 -11.21 -12.46
CA PRO A 191 -4.25 -10.05 -12.77
C PRO A 191 -4.70 -10.06 -14.22
N SER A 192 -5.90 -9.60 -14.46
CA SER A 192 -6.45 -9.36 -15.80
C SER A 192 -5.68 -8.24 -16.52
N GLU A 193 -5.91 -8.12 -17.84
CA GLU A 193 -5.31 -7.01 -18.61
C GLU A 193 -5.80 -5.64 -18.12
N GLU A 194 -7.04 -5.54 -17.68
CA GLU A 194 -7.62 -4.33 -17.12
C GLU A 194 -6.98 -3.97 -15.78
N GLU A 195 -6.81 -4.92 -14.87
CA GLU A 195 -6.12 -4.70 -13.61
C GLU A 195 -4.66 -4.28 -13.83
N LEU A 196 -3.96 -4.89 -14.79
CA LEU A 196 -2.59 -4.49 -15.14
C LEU A 196 -2.51 -3.05 -15.66
N LYS A 197 -3.49 -2.60 -16.45
CA LYS A 197 -3.60 -1.20 -16.91
C LYS A 197 -3.83 -0.26 -15.73
N ASN A 198 -4.71 -0.65 -14.82
CA ASN A 198 -5.04 0.12 -13.63
C ASN A 198 -3.85 0.26 -12.68
N PHE A 199 -3.14 -0.84 -12.40
CA PHE A 199 -1.90 -0.80 -11.63
C PHE A 199 -0.84 0.08 -12.29
N TRP A 200 -0.63 -0.08 -13.58
CA TRP A 200 0.33 0.73 -14.32
C TRP A 200 -0.02 2.22 -14.29
N TRP A 201 -1.30 2.55 -14.38
CA TRP A 201 -1.76 3.92 -14.27
C TRP A 201 -1.47 4.51 -12.88
N LEU A 202 -1.86 3.80 -11.80
CA LEU A 202 -1.61 4.22 -10.41
C LEU A 202 -0.12 4.43 -10.11
N ILE A 203 0.73 3.57 -10.64
CA ILE A 203 2.18 3.67 -10.51
C ILE A 203 2.72 4.95 -11.17
N ASN A 204 2.15 5.34 -12.30
CA ASN A 204 2.68 6.45 -13.11
C ASN A 204 2.08 7.82 -12.78
N ILE A 205 0.88 7.89 -12.20
CA ILE A 205 0.28 9.18 -11.81
C ILE A 205 1.21 9.95 -10.87
N ASN A 206 1.09 11.28 -10.87
CA ASN A 206 1.90 12.16 -10.01
C ASN A 206 3.40 11.90 -10.10
N ASN A 207 3.90 11.49 -11.29
CA ASN A 207 5.30 11.16 -11.55
C ASN A 207 5.86 9.98 -10.72
N GLY A 208 5.03 9.07 -10.24
CA GLY A 208 5.42 7.96 -9.36
C GLY A 208 6.55 7.09 -9.90
N LYS A 209 6.53 6.81 -11.20
CA LYS A 209 7.62 6.07 -11.85
C LYS A 209 9.01 6.65 -11.56
N TYR A 210 9.15 7.97 -11.36
CA TYR A 210 10.45 8.60 -11.16
C TYR A 210 10.99 8.48 -9.72
N VAL A 211 10.16 8.10 -8.76
CA VAL A 211 10.57 7.96 -7.35
C VAL A 211 10.77 6.51 -6.91
N PHE A 212 10.35 5.54 -7.69
CA PHE A 212 10.39 4.11 -7.35
C PHE A 212 11.76 3.56 -6.94
N HIS A 213 12.84 4.11 -7.48
CA HIS A 213 14.20 3.71 -7.10
C HIS A 213 14.65 4.29 -5.75
N ASN A 214 13.83 5.14 -5.13
CA ASN A 214 14.08 5.76 -3.83
C ASN A 214 13.20 5.17 -2.71
N LEU A 215 12.22 4.33 -3.08
CA LEU A 215 11.25 3.71 -2.16
C LEU A 215 11.79 2.46 -1.47
#